data_cdca40dfc38f7f2c4a9814cba35a7aa7
#
_entry.id   cdca40dfc38f7f2c4a9814cba35a7aa7
#
_cell.length_a   1.000
_cell.length_b   1.000
_cell.length_c   1.000
_cell.angle_alpha   90.00
_cell.angle_beta   90.00
_cell.angle_gamma   90.00
#
_symmetry.space_group_name_H-M   'P 1'
#
loop_
_entity.id
_entity.type
_entity.pdbx_description
1 polymer ?
#
loop_
_entity_poly.entity_id
_entity_poly.type
_entity_poly.pdbx_seq_one_letter_code
_entity_poly.pdbx_strand_id
1 'polypeptide(L)'
;DPLLDYPAFLNFIFDCSVGSAIIGARKGNPLIKALLDMYDNTTFGTNRSGKVFEWRDGKLVVDGYATSNYYYTYYILHHYPEFILNNRFQNMKDFVIFPKEYFEIGTVTGRHYAVHLCAGEWRIKADTSRTFKGRIKALLHKNQKVFDIVQVLVRKRRYRELKKQIPFYGYYLAQKNHTQLPEL
;
A
#
# COMPACT_ATOMS: atom_id res chain seq x y z
N ASP A 1 -2.96 -6.20 -23.04
CA ASP A 1 -2.38 -5.82 -21.74
C ASP A 1 -2.67 -6.94 -20.75
N PRO A 2 -1.64 -7.64 -20.21
CA PRO A 2 -1.83 -8.81 -19.34
C PRO A 2 -2.56 -8.48 -18.02
N LEU A 3 -2.65 -7.22 -17.64
CA LEU A 3 -3.41 -6.81 -16.44
C LEU A 3 -4.92 -6.91 -16.64
N LEU A 4 -5.41 -6.82 -17.89
CA LEU A 4 -6.83 -6.89 -18.21
C LEU A 4 -7.41 -8.31 -18.10
N ASP A 5 -6.55 -9.34 -18.01
CA ASP A 5 -6.99 -10.72 -17.85
C ASP A 5 -7.47 -11.03 -16.44
N TYR A 6 -7.08 -10.21 -15.45
CA TYR A 6 -7.49 -10.39 -14.07
C TYR A 6 -8.86 -9.77 -13.78
N PRO A 7 -9.66 -10.36 -12.86
CA PRO A 7 -10.94 -9.79 -12.44
C PRO A 7 -10.76 -8.45 -11.70
N ALA A 8 -9.72 -8.33 -10.90
CA ALA A 8 -9.17 -7.11 -10.35
C ALA A 8 -7.68 -7.30 -10.00
N PHE A 9 -6.95 -6.20 -9.91
CA PHE A 9 -5.58 -6.22 -9.41
C PHE A 9 -5.32 -5.09 -8.43
N LEU A 10 -4.54 -5.41 -7.41
CA LEU A 10 -4.00 -4.50 -6.40
C LEU A 10 -2.50 -4.74 -6.29
N ASN A 11 -1.84 -4.00 -5.42
CA ASN A 11 -0.43 -4.19 -5.12
C ASN A 11 -0.16 -4.06 -3.62
N PHE A 12 0.93 -4.65 -3.18
CA PHE A 12 1.45 -4.42 -1.84
C PHE A 12 2.09 -3.05 -1.71
N ILE A 13 2.00 -2.48 -0.51
CA ILE A 13 2.82 -1.37 -0.04
C ILE A 13 3.49 -1.78 1.30
N PHE A 14 4.75 -1.46 1.52
CA PHE A 14 5.54 -1.76 2.74
C PHE A 14 5.72 -3.24 3.09
N ASP A 15 5.42 -4.21 2.27
CA ASP A 15 5.34 -5.66 2.54
C ASP A 15 4.16 -6.07 3.45
N CYS A 16 3.58 -5.19 4.19
CA CYS A 16 2.59 -5.45 5.25
C CYS A 16 1.30 -4.64 5.10
N SER A 17 1.02 -4.13 3.93
CA SER A 17 -0.23 -3.42 3.64
C SER A 17 -0.57 -3.51 2.15
N VAL A 18 -1.83 -3.38 1.82
CA VAL A 18 -2.32 -3.28 0.45
C VAL A 18 -2.27 -1.81 0.01
N GLY A 19 -1.72 -1.56 -1.17
CA GLY A 19 -1.65 -0.22 -1.75
C GLY A 19 -2.96 0.21 -2.39
N SER A 20 -3.25 1.50 -2.35
CA SER A 20 -4.44 2.11 -2.95
C SER A 20 -4.12 3.06 -4.12
N ALA A 21 -2.85 3.20 -4.47
CA ALA A 21 -2.44 4.16 -5.50
C ALA A 21 -2.83 3.71 -6.91
N ILE A 22 -2.85 2.40 -7.14
CA ILE A 22 -3.21 1.80 -8.43
C ILE A 22 -4.11 0.60 -8.16
N ILE A 23 -5.31 0.65 -8.70
CA ILE A 23 -6.31 -0.40 -8.63
C ILE A 23 -6.90 -0.54 -10.03
N GLY A 24 -6.96 -1.75 -10.53
CA GLY A 24 -7.74 -2.07 -11.72
C GLY A 24 -8.80 -3.12 -11.40
N ALA A 25 -9.98 -3.00 -11.99
CA ALA A 25 -11.03 -3.96 -11.78
C ALA A 25 -11.99 -4.00 -12.98
N ARG A 26 -12.54 -5.19 -13.26
CA ARG A 26 -13.67 -5.34 -14.18
C ARG A 26 -14.93 -4.76 -13.55
N LYS A 27 -15.84 -4.29 -14.38
CA LYS A 27 -17.15 -3.80 -13.94
C LYS A 27 -17.86 -4.88 -13.10
N GLY A 28 -18.36 -4.48 -11.93
CA GLY A 28 -19.09 -5.37 -11.03
C GLY A 28 -18.21 -6.30 -10.19
N ASN A 29 -16.89 -6.04 -10.12
CA ASN A 29 -16.00 -6.84 -9.28
C ASN A 29 -16.48 -6.87 -7.82
N PRO A 30 -16.64 -8.06 -7.20
CA PRO A 30 -17.21 -8.19 -5.86
C PRO A 30 -16.33 -7.58 -4.76
N LEU A 31 -15.00 -7.63 -4.89
CA LEU A 31 -14.11 -6.98 -3.91
C LEU A 31 -14.33 -5.46 -3.90
N ILE A 32 -14.38 -4.83 -5.07
CA ILE A 32 -14.57 -3.37 -5.17
C ILE A 32 -15.92 -2.95 -4.61
N LYS A 33 -16.97 -3.72 -4.92
CA LYS A 33 -18.30 -3.48 -4.34
C LYS A 33 -18.27 -3.60 -2.82
N ALA A 34 -17.67 -4.64 -2.29
CA ALA A 34 -17.60 -4.88 -0.85
C ALA A 34 -16.79 -3.81 -0.11
N LEU A 35 -15.69 -3.33 -0.70
CA LEU A 35 -14.94 -2.20 -0.16
C LEU A 35 -15.78 -0.93 -0.13
N LEU A 36 -16.60 -0.68 -1.15
CA LEU A 36 -17.51 0.47 -1.19
C LEU A 36 -18.59 0.34 -0.12
N ASP A 37 -19.26 -0.82 -0.06
CA ASP A 37 -20.31 -1.10 0.94
C ASP A 37 -19.74 -0.95 2.40
N MET A 38 -18.50 -1.33 2.62
CA MET A 38 -17.83 -1.13 3.90
C MET A 38 -17.59 0.36 4.20
N TYR A 39 -17.25 1.20 3.20
CA TYR A 39 -17.15 2.66 3.39
C TYR A 39 -18.48 3.27 3.84
N ASP A 40 -19.58 2.85 3.26
CA ASP A 40 -20.91 3.34 3.62
C ASP A 40 -21.29 2.99 5.07
N ASN A 41 -20.75 1.89 5.61
CA ASN A 41 -20.99 1.42 6.97
C ASN A 41 -19.87 1.78 7.96
N THR A 42 -18.92 2.63 7.57
CA THR A 42 -17.78 3.04 8.39
C THR A 42 -17.96 4.47 8.89
N THR A 43 -17.62 4.68 10.16
CA THR A 43 -17.50 6.02 10.74
C THR A 43 -16.02 6.37 10.92
N PHE A 44 -15.62 7.54 10.42
CA PHE A 44 -14.28 8.07 10.64
C PHE A 44 -14.28 8.97 11.87
N GLY A 45 -13.36 8.74 12.79
CA GLY A 45 -13.31 9.50 14.04
C GLY A 45 -12.06 9.21 14.86
N THR A 46 -12.04 9.65 16.09
CA THR A 46 -10.95 9.33 17.02
C THR A 46 -11.31 8.09 17.81
N ASN A 47 -10.48 7.06 17.74
CA ASN A 47 -10.62 5.86 18.52
C ASN A 47 -10.11 6.04 19.95
N ARG A 48 -10.91 5.64 20.93
CA ARG A 48 -10.55 5.75 22.36
C ARG A 48 -9.51 4.71 22.76
N SER A 49 -9.49 3.56 22.07
CA SER A 49 -8.56 2.47 22.32
C SER A 49 -7.14 2.75 21.82
N GLY A 50 -6.92 3.80 21.02
CA GLY A 50 -5.67 4.04 20.29
C GLY A 50 -5.42 3.07 19.13
N LYS A 51 -6.33 2.12 18.87
CA LYS A 51 -6.30 1.25 17.70
C LYS A 51 -6.76 2.02 16.47
N VAL A 52 -6.30 1.61 15.29
CA VAL A 52 -6.74 2.21 14.02
C VAL A 52 -8.17 1.82 13.68
N PHE A 53 -8.58 0.62 14.07
CA PHE A 53 -9.92 0.07 13.85
C PHE A 53 -10.55 -0.34 15.18
N GLU A 54 -11.81 0.00 15.36
CA GLU A 54 -12.58 -0.32 16.56
C GLU A 54 -14.04 -0.60 16.17
N TRP A 55 -14.59 -1.73 16.62
CA TRP A 55 -16.01 -1.99 16.51
C TRP A 55 -16.74 -1.33 17.67
N ARG A 56 -17.72 -0.47 17.37
CA ARG A 56 -18.53 0.23 18.35
C ARG A 56 -19.98 0.25 17.90
N ASP A 57 -20.86 -0.29 18.74
CA ASP A 57 -22.30 -0.35 18.47
C ASP A 57 -22.64 -0.97 17.09
N GLY A 58 -21.94 -2.02 16.71
CA GLY A 58 -22.12 -2.73 15.45
C GLY A 58 -21.59 -1.99 14.20
N LYS A 59 -20.87 -0.88 14.37
CA LYS A 59 -20.25 -0.12 13.28
C LYS A 59 -18.74 -0.13 13.41
N LEU A 60 -18.05 -0.18 12.27
CA LEU A 60 -16.61 0.00 12.23
C LEU A 60 -16.26 1.49 12.36
N VAL A 61 -15.53 1.82 13.41
CA VAL A 61 -14.94 3.16 13.60
C VAL A 61 -13.48 3.10 13.19
N VAL A 62 -13.12 3.93 12.21
CA VAL A 62 -11.75 4.01 11.69
C VAL A 62 -11.15 5.34 12.14
N ASP A 63 -9.94 5.30 12.69
CA ASP A 63 -9.23 6.51 13.10
C ASP A 63 -9.06 7.47 11.93
N GLY A 64 -9.33 8.75 12.13
CA GLY A 64 -9.29 9.76 11.08
C GLY A 64 -7.92 9.96 10.42
N TYR A 65 -6.86 9.40 10.98
CA TYR A 65 -5.52 9.37 10.39
C TYR A 65 -5.28 8.13 9.51
N ALA A 66 -6.21 7.15 9.52
CA ALA A 66 -6.09 5.96 8.70
C ALA A 66 -6.17 6.33 7.22
N THR A 67 -5.25 5.78 6.46
CA THR A 67 -5.25 5.91 5.00
C THR A 67 -6.09 4.79 4.36
N SER A 68 -6.51 4.98 3.12
CA SER A 68 -7.21 3.94 2.33
C SER A 68 -6.46 2.61 2.28
N ASN A 69 -5.12 2.64 2.32
CA ASN A 69 -4.29 1.44 2.39
C ASN A 69 -4.62 0.57 3.62
N TYR A 70 -4.81 1.20 4.78
CA TYR A 70 -5.13 0.48 6.01
C TYR A 70 -6.52 -0.15 5.94
N TYR A 71 -7.47 0.59 5.40
CA TYR A 71 -8.83 0.16 5.22
C TYR A 71 -8.92 -1.08 4.32
N TYR A 72 -8.26 -1.06 3.16
CA TYR A 72 -8.23 -2.20 2.24
C TYR A 72 -7.52 -3.40 2.83
N THR A 73 -6.41 -3.17 3.53
CA THR A 73 -5.67 -4.25 4.20
C THR A 73 -6.53 -4.92 5.26
N TYR A 74 -7.20 -4.12 6.09
CA TYR A 74 -8.10 -4.61 7.14
C TYR A 74 -9.21 -5.48 6.54
N TYR A 75 -9.89 -4.97 5.52
CA TYR A 75 -10.97 -5.71 4.85
C TYR A 75 -10.48 -7.06 4.31
N ILE A 76 -9.38 -7.06 3.57
CA ILE A 76 -8.86 -8.27 2.91
C ILE A 76 -8.42 -9.30 3.96
N LEU A 77 -7.75 -8.90 5.03
CA LEU A 77 -7.34 -9.80 6.11
C LEU A 77 -8.51 -10.47 6.82
N HIS A 78 -9.66 -9.81 6.90
CA HIS A 78 -10.86 -10.37 7.54
C HIS A 78 -11.68 -11.29 6.64
N HIS A 79 -11.70 -11.04 5.34
CA HIS A 79 -12.59 -11.74 4.42
C HIS A 79 -11.90 -12.75 3.51
N TYR A 80 -10.57 -12.74 3.49
CA TYR A 80 -9.74 -13.67 2.70
C TYR A 80 -8.71 -14.33 3.61
N PRO A 81 -9.08 -15.39 4.34
CA PRO A 81 -8.20 -16.03 5.35
C PRO A 81 -6.93 -16.62 4.75
N GLU A 82 -6.94 -16.92 3.45
CA GLU A 82 -5.76 -17.38 2.70
C GLU A 82 -4.78 -16.27 2.35
N PHE A 83 -5.16 -15.00 2.53
CA PHE A 83 -4.31 -13.86 2.19
C PHE A 83 -3.15 -13.71 3.18
N ILE A 84 -1.94 -13.56 2.66
CA ILE A 84 -0.72 -13.44 3.45
C ILE A 84 -0.01 -12.12 3.14
N LEU A 85 0.34 -11.37 4.17
CA LEU A 85 1.20 -10.20 4.06
C LEU A 85 2.66 -10.63 3.85
N ASN A 86 3.10 -10.76 2.59
CA ASN A 86 4.43 -11.30 2.28
C ASN A 86 5.12 -10.62 1.07
N ASN A 87 4.48 -9.61 0.50
CA ASN A 87 4.95 -8.95 -0.72
C ASN A 87 5.22 -9.90 -1.90
N ARG A 88 4.45 -10.97 -2.03
CA ARG A 88 4.53 -11.90 -3.17
C ARG A 88 3.25 -11.81 -4.00
N PHE A 89 3.34 -12.20 -5.26
CA PHE A 89 2.14 -12.35 -6.07
C PHE A 89 1.21 -13.40 -5.45
N GLN A 90 -0.06 -13.06 -5.32
CA GLN A 90 -1.10 -13.97 -4.86
C GLN A 90 -2.32 -13.83 -5.77
N ASN A 91 -2.93 -14.96 -6.06
CA ASN A 91 -4.14 -15.05 -6.88
C ASN A 91 -5.29 -15.46 -5.96
N MET A 92 -6.13 -14.50 -5.63
CA MET A 92 -7.36 -14.70 -4.86
C MET A 92 -8.52 -14.95 -5.83
N LYS A 93 -9.66 -15.37 -5.29
CA LYS A 93 -10.86 -15.65 -6.11
C LYS A 93 -11.30 -14.43 -6.94
N ASP A 94 -11.31 -13.25 -6.33
CA ASP A 94 -11.91 -12.04 -6.90
C ASP A 94 -10.89 -11.01 -7.39
N PHE A 95 -9.60 -11.22 -7.08
CA PHE A 95 -8.52 -10.30 -7.43
C PHE A 95 -7.15 -10.99 -7.40
N VAL A 96 -6.17 -10.32 -7.97
CA VAL A 96 -4.77 -10.65 -7.76
C VAL A 96 -4.07 -9.51 -7.03
N ILE A 97 -3.03 -9.83 -6.28
CA ILE A 97 -2.18 -8.81 -5.66
C ILE A 97 -0.73 -8.98 -6.11
N PHE A 98 -0.13 -7.89 -6.56
CA PHE A 98 1.24 -7.84 -7.04
C PHE A 98 2.20 -7.38 -5.94
N PRO A 99 3.46 -7.81 -5.98
CA PRO A 99 4.53 -7.20 -5.19
C PRO A 99 4.63 -5.69 -5.42
N LYS A 100 5.00 -4.94 -4.39
CA LYS A 100 5.16 -3.47 -4.44
C LYS A 100 6.14 -3.00 -5.53
N GLU A 101 7.06 -3.86 -5.93
CA GLU A 101 8.03 -3.58 -6.99
C GLU A 101 7.38 -3.31 -8.34
N TYR A 102 6.18 -3.86 -8.57
CA TYR A 102 5.49 -3.71 -9.85
C TYR A 102 4.77 -2.36 -10.02
N PHE A 103 4.34 -1.72 -8.92
CA PHE A 103 3.51 -0.51 -8.99
C PHE A 103 3.94 0.61 -8.04
N GLU A 104 4.70 0.31 -6.97
CA GLU A 104 5.04 1.31 -5.95
C GLU A 104 6.47 1.82 -6.09
N ILE A 105 7.44 0.95 -6.00
CA ILE A 105 8.84 1.36 -5.91
C ILE A 105 9.63 1.17 -7.20
N GLY A 106 9.14 0.35 -8.11
CA GLY A 106 9.84 -0.04 -9.33
C GLY A 106 10.96 -1.06 -9.08
N THR A 107 11.58 -1.50 -10.17
CA THR A 107 12.73 -2.41 -10.18
C THR A 107 13.92 -1.78 -10.87
N VAL A 108 15.13 -2.16 -10.49
CA VAL A 108 16.37 -1.70 -11.17
C VAL A 108 16.47 -2.19 -12.61
N THR A 109 15.75 -3.27 -12.94
CA THR A 109 15.71 -3.86 -14.29
C THR A 109 14.65 -3.23 -15.19
N GLY A 110 13.82 -2.29 -14.66
CA GLY A 110 12.70 -1.71 -15.39
C GLY A 110 11.50 -2.65 -15.59
N ARG A 111 11.52 -3.84 -15.00
CA ARG A 111 10.40 -4.80 -15.09
C ARG A 111 9.31 -4.44 -14.06
N HIS A 112 8.53 -3.40 -14.34
CA HIS A 112 7.39 -2.97 -13.55
C HIS A 112 6.38 -2.28 -14.45
N TYR A 113 5.12 -2.24 -14.04
CA TYR A 113 4.04 -1.60 -14.80
C TYR A 113 3.99 -0.10 -14.57
N ALA A 114 4.19 0.32 -13.32
CA ALA A 114 4.18 1.72 -12.92
C ALA A 114 5.06 1.96 -11.70
N VAL A 115 5.27 3.23 -11.37
CA VAL A 115 5.96 3.66 -10.16
C VAL A 115 5.17 4.78 -9.51
N HIS A 116 4.74 4.56 -8.27
CA HIS A 116 4.07 5.59 -7.49
C HIS A 116 5.09 6.63 -7.01
N LEU A 117 5.07 7.80 -7.58
CA LEU A 117 6.06 8.84 -7.29
C LEU A 117 5.93 9.42 -5.88
N CYS A 118 4.79 9.27 -5.22
CA CYS A 118 4.47 9.87 -3.93
C CYS A 118 4.74 11.38 -3.94
N ALA A 119 4.48 12.02 -5.09
CA ALA A 119 4.88 13.40 -5.33
C ALA A 119 4.18 14.39 -4.38
N GLY A 120 2.98 14.03 -3.89
CA GLY A 120 2.20 14.85 -2.96
C GLY A 120 1.88 16.22 -3.56
N GLU A 121 1.53 16.28 -4.86
CA GLU A 121 1.27 17.55 -5.59
C GLU A 121 0.16 18.38 -4.94
N TRP A 122 -0.73 17.73 -4.21
CA TRP A 122 -1.79 18.35 -3.43
C TRP A 122 -1.31 19.01 -2.12
N ARG A 123 -0.01 18.86 -1.77
CA ARG A 123 0.60 19.51 -0.60
C ARG A 123 1.43 20.71 -1.04
N ILE A 124 1.37 21.80 -0.27
CA ILE A 124 2.29 22.93 -0.44
C ILE A 124 3.71 22.43 -0.16
N LYS A 125 4.58 22.52 -1.16
CA LYS A 125 5.98 22.10 -1.05
C LYS A 125 6.88 23.31 -0.91
N ALA A 126 7.84 23.22 0.02
CA ALA A 126 8.91 24.19 0.09
C ALA A 126 9.84 24.03 -1.15
N ASP A 127 10.30 25.16 -1.71
CA ASP A 127 11.30 25.13 -2.78
C ASP A 127 12.63 24.62 -2.23
N THR A 128 13.02 23.43 -2.67
CA THR A 128 14.29 22.79 -2.29
C THR A 128 15.36 22.87 -3.38
N SER A 129 15.10 23.57 -4.47
CA SER A 129 16.01 23.66 -5.63
C SER A 129 17.40 24.20 -5.24
N ARG A 130 17.46 25.12 -4.28
CA ARG A 130 18.71 25.74 -3.77
C ARG A 130 19.46 24.89 -2.76
N THR A 131 18.89 23.77 -2.29
CA THR A 131 19.54 22.91 -1.31
C THR A 131 20.60 22.00 -1.97
N PHE A 132 21.59 21.53 -1.20
CA PHE A 132 22.57 20.56 -1.66
C PHE A 132 21.91 19.30 -2.24
N LYS A 133 20.85 18.81 -1.59
CA LYS A 133 20.04 17.69 -2.09
C LYS A 133 19.38 18.00 -3.43
N GLY A 134 18.87 19.21 -3.63
CA GLY A 134 18.30 19.65 -4.89
C GLY A 134 19.32 19.67 -6.03
N ARG A 135 20.55 20.11 -5.76
CA ARG A 135 21.66 20.11 -6.75
C ARG A 135 22.07 18.69 -7.15
N ILE A 136 22.19 17.77 -6.18
CA ILE A 136 22.45 16.35 -6.47
C ILE A 136 21.31 15.76 -7.32
N LYS A 137 20.07 16.02 -6.95
CA LYS A 137 18.91 15.55 -7.73
C LYS A 137 18.97 16.06 -9.17
N ALA A 138 19.27 17.34 -9.38
CA ALA A 138 19.41 17.91 -10.71
C ALA A 138 20.56 17.27 -11.52
N LEU A 139 21.68 16.93 -10.86
CA LEU A 139 22.79 16.22 -11.50
C LEU A 139 22.40 14.81 -11.92
N LEU A 140 21.70 14.08 -11.05
CA LEU A 140 21.22 12.73 -11.35
C LEU A 140 20.20 12.69 -12.49
N HIS A 141 19.37 13.72 -12.63
CA HIS A 141 18.42 13.83 -13.74
C HIS A 141 19.08 13.94 -15.13
N LYS A 142 20.38 14.27 -15.21
CA LYS A 142 21.12 14.25 -16.49
C LYS A 142 21.27 12.85 -17.07
N ASN A 143 21.19 11.80 -16.22
CA ASN A 143 21.18 10.43 -16.67
C ASN A 143 19.97 9.70 -16.06
N GLN A 144 18.89 9.56 -16.84
CA GLN A 144 17.63 8.99 -16.36
C GLN A 144 17.79 7.59 -15.78
N LYS A 145 18.60 6.73 -16.40
CA LYS A 145 18.80 5.35 -15.89
C LYS A 145 19.46 5.35 -14.51
N VAL A 146 20.47 6.18 -14.29
CA VAL A 146 21.12 6.30 -12.98
C VAL A 146 20.15 6.88 -11.96
N PHE A 147 19.39 7.88 -12.33
CA PHE A 147 18.37 8.47 -11.48
C PHE A 147 17.33 7.44 -11.03
N ASP A 148 16.80 6.64 -11.95
CA ASP A 148 15.81 5.61 -11.65
C ASP A 148 16.36 4.54 -10.70
N ILE A 149 17.59 4.07 -10.92
CA ILE A 149 18.25 3.11 -10.02
C ILE A 149 18.39 3.69 -8.61
N VAL A 150 18.89 4.92 -8.50
CA VAL A 150 19.05 5.60 -7.20
C VAL A 150 17.70 5.77 -6.51
N GLN A 151 16.65 6.16 -7.25
CA GLN A 151 15.31 6.28 -6.71
C GLN A 151 14.78 4.95 -6.15
N VAL A 152 14.96 3.85 -6.88
CA VAL A 152 14.56 2.51 -6.41
C VAL A 152 15.28 2.15 -5.10
N LEU A 153 16.59 2.39 -5.02
CA LEU A 153 17.37 2.07 -3.81
C LEU A 153 16.95 2.91 -2.60
N VAL A 154 16.76 4.23 -2.80
CA VAL A 154 16.31 5.14 -1.75
C VAL A 154 14.92 4.73 -1.25
N ARG A 155 13.99 4.40 -2.16
CA ARG A 155 12.66 3.94 -1.80
C ARG A 155 12.69 2.62 -1.05
N LYS A 156 13.48 1.64 -1.48
CA LYS A 156 13.65 0.36 -0.78
C LYS A 156 14.11 0.55 0.66
N ARG A 157 15.08 1.46 0.90
CA ARG A 157 15.54 1.80 2.24
C ARG A 157 14.42 2.44 3.07
N ARG A 158 13.79 3.48 2.52
CA ARG A 158 12.69 4.19 3.20
C ARG A 158 11.54 3.26 3.56
N TYR A 159 11.14 2.37 2.66
CA TYR A 159 10.06 1.41 2.90
C TYR A 159 10.40 0.41 4.01
N ARG A 160 11.67 0.01 4.15
CA ARG A 160 12.10 -0.86 5.26
C ARG A 160 11.99 -0.18 6.63
N GLU A 161 12.21 1.12 6.69
CA GLU A 161 12.11 1.89 7.93
C GLU A 161 10.64 2.18 8.27
N LEU A 162 9.87 2.64 7.28
CA LEU A 162 8.48 3.04 7.48
C LEU A 162 7.55 1.88 7.78
N LYS A 163 7.81 0.67 7.25
CA LYS A 163 6.90 -0.48 7.45
C LYS A 163 6.66 -0.84 8.92
N LYS A 164 7.61 -0.53 9.80
CA LYS A 164 7.48 -0.77 11.24
C LYS A 164 6.41 0.10 11.90
N GLN A 165 6.02 1.20 11.26
CA GLN A 165 5.01 2.14 11.73
C GLN A 165 3.61 1.79 11.19
N ILE A 166 3.51 0.78 10.32
CA ILE A 166 2.24 0.35 9.74
C ILE A 166 1.48 -0.49 10.76
N PRO A 167 0.18 -0.25 10.98
CA PRO A 167 -0.62 -0.98 11.98
C PRO A 167 -0.56 -2.50 11.84
N PHE A 168 -0.44 -3.01 10.61
CA PHE A 168 -0.37 -4.44 10.31
C PHE A 168 1.02 -5.06 10.42
N TYR A 169 2.03 -4.31 10.88
CA TYR A 169 3.40 -4.85 10.96
C TYR A 169 3.52 -6.02 11.93
N GLY A 170 2.83 -5.94 13.07
CA GLY A 170 2.74 -7.07 14.02
C GLY A 170 2.10 -8.30 13.40
N TYR A 171 0.99 -8.11 12.69
CA TYR A 171 0.30 -9.18 11.96
C TYR A 171 1.20 -9.82 10.88
N TYR A 172 1.89 -8.99 10.09
CA TYR A 172 2.89 -9.45 9.12
C TYR A 172 4.00 -10.30 9.77
N LEU A 173 4.52 -9.88 10.92
CA LEU A 173 5.54 -10.66 11.63
C LEU A 173 4.99 -11.99 12.15
N ALA A 174 3.77 -12.01 12.67
CA ALA A 174 3.13 -13.22 13.16
C ALA A 174 2.91 -14.23 12.02
N GLN A 175 2.39 -13.80 10.87
CA GLN A 175 2.27 -14.66 9.69
C GLN A 175 3.64 -15.19 9.22
N LYS A 176 4.66 -14.32 9.18
CA LYS A 176 6.01 -14.68 8.75
C LYS A 176 6.67 -15.70 9.67
N ASN A 177 6.45 -15.59 10.97
CA ASN A 177 7.08 -16.43 11.99
C ASN A 177 6.19 -17.62 12.43
N HIS A 178 5.02 -17.79 11.82
CA HIS A 178 4.04 -18.81 12.17
C HIS A 178 3.64 -18.77 13.66
N THR A 179 3.51 -17.58 14.22
CA THR A 179 3.05 -17.35 15.59
C THR A 179 1.59 -16.95 15.62
N GLN A 180 0.99 -16.91 16.82
CA GLN A 180 -0.39 -16.48 17.00
C GLN A 180 -0.61 -15.08 16.40
N LEU A 181 -1.67 -14.95 15.62
CA LEU A 181 -2.03 -13.68 15.01
C LEU A 181 -2.56 -12.70 16.07
N PRO A 182 -2.10 -11.46 16.09
CA PRO A 182 -2.68 -10.43 16.94
C PRO A 182 -4.09 -10.06 16.45
N GLU A 183 -4.93 -9.55 17.34
CA GLU A 183 -6.18 -8.92 16.94
C GLU A 183 -5.89 -7.68 16.05
N LEU A 184 -6.73 -7.51 15.05
CA LEU A 184 -6.68 -6.37 14.12
C LEU A 184 -7.50 -5.18 14.62
#